data_3fb983f7c23ee73f7690963700c9788a
#
_entry.id   3fb983f7c23ee73f7690963700c9788a
#
_cell.length_a   1.000
_cell.length_b   1.000
_cell.length_c   1.000
_cell.angle_alpha   90.00
_cell.angle_beta   90.00
_cell.angle_gamma   90.00
#
_symmetry.space_group_name_H-M   'P 1'
#
loop_
_entity.id
_entity.type
_entity.pdbx_description
1 polymer ?
#
loop_
_entity_poly.entity_id
_entity_poly.type
_entity_poly.pdbx_seq_one_letter_code
_entity_poly.pdbx_strand_id
1 'polypeptide(L)'
;MTLFAAYIAYVVVGPFWPATSINVRFRDPTQWSYDWRGLTEATAWRAPGSGAPAFLAVPSWRIGGKVGVAFGPAVPVCAFTRDPREFAFICDTRTRLGEDALIVVPKDDTPDSLRVLAPYFERLGPSEEIPVGRGDRSEQVVTLTRGYTLLRPYPLRYGNGAATR
;
A
#
# COMPACT_ATOMS: atom_id res chain seq x y z
N MET A 1 -2.94 -34.09 -13.54
CA MET A 1 -3.08 -32.79 -14.26
C MET A 1 -4.30 -31.97 -13.80
N THR A 2 -5.42 -32.56 -13.45
CA THR A 2 -6.69 -31.86 -13.11
C THR A 2 -6.58 -30.97 -11.88
N LEU A 3 -5.90 -31.42 -10.80
CA LEU A 3 -5.73 -30.64 -9.57
C LEU A 3 -4.88 -29.38 -9.77
N PHE A 4 -3.86 -29.44 -10.62
CA PHE A 4 -2.99 -28.30 -10.91
C PHE A 4 -3.76 -27.23 -11.74
N ALA A 5 -4.55 -27.66 -12.72
CA ALA A 5 -5.40 -26.74 -13.48
C ALA A 5 -6.46 -26.07 -12.61
N ALA A 6 -7.08 -26.83 -11.67
CA ALA A 6 -8.02 -26.26 -10.70
C ALA A 6 -7.35 -25.25 -9.75
N TYR A 7 -6.10 -25.51 -9.33
CA TYR A 7 -5.34 -24.57 -8.52
C TYR A 7 -5.01 -23.30 -9.28
N ILE A 8 -4.56 -23.40 -10.54
CA ILE A 8 -4.31 -22.22 -11.39
C ILE A 8 -5.59 -21.42 -11.60
N ALA A 9 -6.71 -22.08 -11.91
CA ALA A 9 -7.98 -21.40 -12.06
C ALA A 9 -8.41 -20.70 -10.76
N TYR A 10 -8.24 -21.34 -9.61
CA TYR A 10 -8.49 -20.74 -8.31
C TYR A 10 -7.62 -19.50 -8.06
N VAL A 11 -6.34 -19.55 -8.39
CA VAL A 11 -5.40 -18.42 -8.21
C VAL A 11 -5.75 -17.25 -9.15
N VAL A 12 -6.14 -17.56 -10.40
CA VAL A 12 -6.41 -16.53 -11.43
C VAL A 12 -7.80 -15.92 -11.30
N VAL A 13 -8.81 -16.77 -11.11
CA VAL A 13 -10.23 -16.34 -11.12
C VAL A 13 -10.76 -16.07 -9.71
N GLY A 14 -10.11 -16.62 -8.70
CA GLY A 14 -10.57 -16.58 -7.31
C GLY A 14 -11.47 -17.76 -6.96
N PRO A 15 -11.99 -17.80 -5.73
CA PRO A 15 -12.86 -18.85 -5.29
C PRO A 15 -14.14 -18.91 -6.14
N PHE A 16 -14.53 -20.11 -6.57
CA PHE A 16 -15.72 -20.34 -7.38
C PHE A 16 -17.04 -20.18 -6.60
N TRP A 17 -16.96 -19.99 -5.30
CA TRP A 17 -18.08 -19.73 -4.41
C TRP A 17 -18.08 -18.28 -3.93
N PRO A 18 -19.25 -17.69 -3.70
CA PRO A 18 -19.33 -16.34 -3.14
C PRO A 18 -18.59 -16.27 -1.81
N ALA A 19 -18.04 -15.08 -1.50
CA ALA A 19 -17.35 -14.82 -0.23
C ALA A 19 -18.29 -15.18 0.94
N THR A 20 -18.16 -16.39 1.41
CA THR A 20 -18.91 -16.90 2.55
C THR A 20 -18.08 -16.70 3.81
N SER A 21 -18.69 -16.91 4.97
CA SER A 21 -18.03 -16.86 6.29
C SER A 21 -16.75 -17.71 6.40
N ILE A 22 -16.50 -18.63 5.47
CA ILE A 22 -15.28 -19.43 5.37
C ILE A 22 -14.08 -18.55 4.95
N ASN A 23 -14.23 -17.64 4.00
CA ASN A 23 -13.15 -16.75 3.54
C ASN A 23 -12.71 -15.79 4.65
N VAL A 24 -13.63 -15.33 5.46
CA VAL A 24 -13.32 -14.46 6.62
C VAL A 24 -12.52 -15.24 7.67
N ARG A 25 -12.81 -16.52 7.86
CA ARG A 25 -12.19 -17.35 8.92
C ARG A 25 -10.80 -17.87 8.54
N PHE A 26 -10.54 -18.16 7.25
CA PHE A 26 -9.29 -18.76 6.78
C PHE A 26 -8.40 -17.79 6.00
N ARG A 27 -8.79 -16.53 5.85
CA ARG A 27 -8.07 -15.51 5.02
C ARG A 27 -7.61 -16.14 3.71
N ASP A 28 -8.41 -16.01 2.67
CA ASP A 28 -8.06 -16.53 1.34
C ASP A 28 -6.60 -16.17 0.99
N PRO A 29 -5.70 -17.15 0.85
CA PRO A 29 -4.30 -16.87 0.55
C PRO A 29 -4.12 -16.18 -0.80
N THR A 30 -5.12 -16.22 -1.68
CA THR A 30 -5.08 -15.62 -3.01
C THR A 30 -5.54 -14.16 -3.04
N GLN A 31 -6.06 -13.61 -1.93
CA GLN A 31 -6.39 -12.18 -1.81
C GLN A 31 -5.17 -11.28 -2.12
N TRP A 32 -3.96 -11.85 -2.10
CA TRP A 32 -2.73 -11.19 -2.50
C TRP A 32 -2.56 -11.00 -4.00
N SER A 33 -3.38 -11.67 -4.83
CA SER A 33 -3.31 -11.63 -6.30
C SER A 33 -4.24 -10.60 -6.94
N TYR A 34 -4.76 -9.64 -6.17
CA TYR A 34 -5.62 -8.58 -6.71
C TYR A 34 -4.85 -7.64 -7.64
N ASP A 35 -5.55 -7.13 -8.63
CA ASP A 35 -5.03 -6.09 -9.52
C ASP A 35 -5.12 -4.72 -8.84
N TRP A 36 -3.98 -4.12 -8.61
CA TRP A 36 -3.83 -2.84 -7.96
C TRP A 36 -3.56 -1.70 -8.94
N ARG A 37 -3.48 -1.98 -10.25
CA ARG A 37 -3.15 -0.97 -11.27
C ARG A 37 -4.14 0.19 -11.31
N GLY A 38 -5.42 -0.07 -11.00
CA GLY A 38 -6.44 0.97 -10.91
C GLY A 38 -6.13 2.10 -9.92
N LEU A 39 -5.22 1.88 -8.95
CA LEU A 39 -4.80 2.94 -8.02
C LEU A 39 -4.12 4.13 -8.70
N THR A 40 -3.48 3.91 -9.85
CA THR A 40 -2.80 4.98 -10.61
C THR A 40 -3.77 5.95 -11.29
N GLU A 41 -5.04 5.58 -11.35
CA GLU A 41 -6.11 6.40 -11.93
C GLU A 41 -6.83 7.25 -10.88
N ALA A 42 -6.54 7.00 -9.60
CA ALA A 42 -7.18 7.67 -8.48
C ALA A 42 -6.94 9.18 -8.47
N THR A 43 -7.95 9.94 -8.06
CA THR A 43 -7.92 11.40 -7.98
C THR A 43 -6.86 11.91 -6.99
N ALA A 44 -6.67 11.19 -5.88
CA ALA A 44 -5.66 11.52 -4.87
C ALA A 44 -4.22 11.55 -5.42
N TRP A 45 -3.94 10.73 -6.45
CA TRP A 45 -2.67 10.73 -7.17
C TRP A 45 -2.57 11.90 -8.16
N ARG A 46 -3.68 12.28 -8.80
CA ARG A 46 -3.73 13.25 -9.91
C ARG A 46 -4.27 14.62 -9.52
N ALA A 47 -4.36 14.92 -8.20
CA ALA A 47 -4.99 16.15 -7.73
C ALA A 47 -4.44 17.39 -8.44
N PRO A 48 -5.29 18.17 -9.14
CA PRO A 48 -4.86 19.38 -9.87
C PRO A 48 -4.22 20.41 -8.94
N GLY A 49 -3.11 20.99 -9.37
CA GLY A 49 -2.46 22.10 -8.68
C GLY A 49 -1.48 21.72 -7.54
N SER A 50 -1.49 20.48 -7.12
CA SER A 50 -0.50 19.97 -6.17
C SER A 50 0.30 18.91 -6.90
N GLY A 51 1.47 19.12 -7.44
CA GLY A 51 2.27 18.11 -8.14
C GLY A 51 2.03 16.64 -7.76
N ALA A 52 2.49 15.67 -8.51
CA ALA A 52 2.38 14.26 -8.10
C ALA A 52 3.07 14.06 -6.74
N PRO A 53 2.57 13.19 -5.85
CA PRO A 53 3.27 12.81 -4.63
C PRO A 53 4.66 12.28 -4.96
N ALA A 54 5.67 12.64 -4.17
CA ALA A 54 7.04 12.27 -4.46
C ALA A 54 7.34 10.79 -4.12
N PHE A 55 6.54 10.21 -3.21
CA PHE A 55 6.68 8.82 -2.80
C PHE A 55 5.35 8.23 -2.30
N LEU A 56 5.33 6.92 -2.16
CA LEU A 56 4.20 6.16 -1.60
C LEU A 56 4.52 5.77 -0.16
N ALA A 57 3.61 6.07 0.77
CA ALA A 57 3.73 5.68 2.17
C ALA A 57 2.77 4.51 2.47
N VAL A 58 3.30 3.41 2.99
CA VAL A 58 2.52 2.20 3.26
C VAL A 58 2.73 1.69 4.69
N PRO A 59 1.70 1.11 5.34
CA PRO A 59 1.80 0.64 6.72
C PRO A 59 2.50 -0.73 6.85
N SER A 60 2.78 -1.42 5.74
CA SER A 60 3.46 -2.70 5.77
C SER A 60 4.20 -3.00 4.47
N TRP A 61 5.25 -3.82 4.56
CA TRP A 61 6.00 -4.29 3.39
C TRP A 61 5.12 -5.08 2.40
N ARG A 62 4.09 -5.80 2.89
CA ARG A 62 3.18 -6.57 2.05
C ARG A 62 2.37 -5.66 1.11
N ILE A 63 1.89 -4.55 1.63
CA ILE A 63 1.22 -3.53 0.82
C ILE A 63 2.23 -2.85 -0.10
N GLY A 64 3.44 -2.57 0.41
CA GLY A 64 4.52 -1.96 -0.36
C GLY A 64 4.85 -2.70 -1.65
N GLY A 65 4.96 -4.02 -1.61
CA GLY A 65 5.22 -4.83 -2.80
C GLY A 65 4.14 -4.68 -3.88
N LYS A 66 2.87 -4.66 -3.49
CA LYS A 66 1.74 -4.53 -4.43
C LYS A 66 1.65 -3.13 -5.04
N VAL A 67 1.76 -2.13 -4.18
CA VAL A 67 1.73 -0.73 -4.58
C VAL A 67 2.93 -0.42 -5.49
N GLY A 68 4.11 -0.94 -5.17
CA GLY A 68 5.30 -0.80 -6.00
C GLY A 68 5.12 -1.40 -7.40
N VAL A 69 4.46 -2.55 -7.51
CA VAL A 69 4.12 -3.14 -8.82
C VAL A 69 3.11 -2.28 -9.58
N ALA A 70 2.08 -1.75 -8.90
CA ALA A 70 1.04 -0.93 -9.52
C ALA A 70 1.58 0.39 -10.06
N PHE A 71 2.38 1.11 -9.28
CA PHE A 71 2.92 2.43 -9.66
C PHE A 71 4.23 2.36 -10.46
N GLY A 72 4.88 1.19 -10.46
CA GLY A 72 6.15 0.99 -11.15
C GLY A 72 7.36 1.58 -10.41
N PRO A 73 8.57 1.39 -10.96
CA PRO A 73 9.83 1.70 -10.27
C PRO A 73 10.13 3.20 -10.16
N ALA A 74 9.41 4.06 -10.91
CA ALA A 74 9.63 5.49 -10.91
C ALA A 74 9.18 6.19 -9.61
N VAL A 75 8.27 5.54 -8.85
CA VAL A 75 7.73 6.10 -7.61
C VAL A 75 8.24 5.30 -6.42
N PRO A 76 9.10 5.87 -5.57
CA PRO A 76 9.63 5.16 -4.42
C PRO A 76 8.54 4.79 -3.42
N VAL A 77 8.64 3.59 -2.83
CA VAL A 77 7.73 3.10 -1.79
C VAL A 77 8.45 3.08 -0.46
N CYS A 78 7.93 3.81 0.51
CA CYS A 78 8.45 3.88 1.87
C CYS A 78 7.52 3.14 2.84
N ALA A 79 8.01 2.14 3.53
CA ALA A 79 7.23 1.37 4.50
C ALA A 79 7.34 2.00 5.91
N PHE A 80 6.24 2.55 6.40
CA PHE A 80 6.11 3.15 7.74
C PHE A 80 5.69 2.07 8.74
N THR A 81 6.58 1.13 9.01
CA THR A 81 6.33 -0.03 9.87
C THR A 81 7.58 -0.42 10.65
N ARG A 82 7.37 -1.11 11.78
CA ARG A 82 8.47 -1.66 12.57
C ARG A 82 9.19 -2.83 11.89
N ASP A 83 8.54 -3.48 10.91
CA ASP A 83 9.11 -4.53 10.06
C ASP A 83 9.06 -4.10 8.60
N PRO A 84 9.97 -3.23 8.15
CA PRO A 84 10.00 -2.70 6.78
C PRO A 84 10.62 -3.67 5.79
N ARG A 85 11.34 -4.69 6.23
CA ARG A 85 12.12 -5.62 5.40
C ARG A 85 12.98 -4.89 4.38
N GLU A 86 12.94 -5.32 3.10
CA GLU A 86 13.70 -4.71 2.00
C GLU A 86 13.42 -3.21 1.80
N PHE A 87 12.23 -2.74 2.18
CA PHE A 87 11.86 -1.31 2.06
C PHE A 87 12.71 -0.40 2.94
N ALA A 88 13.36 -0.92 4.00
CA ALA A 88 14.34 -0.17 4.78
C ALA A 88 15.57 0.25 3.98
N PHE A 89 15.87 -0.46 2.89
CA PHE A 89 17.01 -0.21 2.01
C PHE A 89 16.61 0.51 0.72
N ILE A 90 15.34 0.38 0.30
CA ILE A 90 14.81 0.99 -0.92
C ILE A 90 14.44 2.45 -0.68
N CYS A 91 13.88 2.78 0.48
CA CYS A 91 13.45 4.13 0.79
C CYS A 91 13.94 4.58 2.18
N ASP A 92 14.78 5.61 2.17
CA ASP A 92 15.16 6.34 3.38
C ASP A 92 14.26 7.58 3.53
N THR A 93 13.37 7.56 4.50
CA THR A 93 12.45 8.67 4.75
C THR A 93 13.15 9.97 5.18
N ARG A 94 14.44 9.93 5.59
CA ARG A 94 15.25 11.13 5.86
C ARG A 94 15.51 11.95 4.60
N THR A 95 15.61 11.30 3.47
CA THR A 95 15.80 11.96 2.17
C THR A 95 14.51 12.52 1.57
N ARG A 96 13.37 12.26 2.24
CA ARG A 96 12.02 12.67 1.80
C ARG A 96 11.40 13.78 2.64
N LEU A 97 12.18 14.37 3.54
CA LEU A 97 11.68 15.48 4.37
C LEU A 97 11.25 16.66 3.49
N GLY A 98 10.10 17.23 3.81
CA GLY A 98 9.47 18.31 3.05
C GLY A 98 8.66 17.86 1.82
N GLU A 99 8.72 16.58 1.44
CA GLU A 99 7.98 16.03 0.30
C GLU A 99 6.57 15.57 0.68
N ASP A 100 5.68 15.55 -0.30
CA ASP A 100 4.34 14.99 -0.19
C ASP A 100 4.35 13.49 -0.51
N ALA A 101 3.52 12.73 0.20
CA ALA A 101 3.32 11.31 -0.03
C ALA A 101 1.87 10.97 -0.41
N LEU A 102 1.68 9.86 -1.14
CA LEU A 102 0.41 9.17 -1.19
C LEU A 102 0.43 8.01 -0.20
N ILE A 103 -0.42 8.08 0.81
CA ILE A 103 -0.60 7.04 1.82
C ILE A 103 -1.60 6.02 1.26
N VAL A 104 -1.21 4.75 1.22
CA VAL A 104 -2.01 3.64 0.68
C VAL A 104 -2.24 2.60 1.76
N VAL A 105 -3.50 2.40 2.14
CA VAL A 105 -3.89 1.53 3.27
C VAL A 105 -5.09 0.67 2.88
N PRO A 106 -5.15 -0.62 3.28
CA PRO A 106 -6.40 -1.37 3.23
C PRO A 106 -7.48 -0.66 4.04
N LYS A 107 -8.73 -0.67 3.56
CA LYS A 107 -9.84 0.04 4.21
C LYS A 107 -10.01 -0.35 5.68
N ASP A 108 -9.92 -1.64 5.98
CA ASP A 108 -10.12 -2.16 7.34
C ASP A 108 -9.06 -1.69 8.33
N ASP A 109 -7.84 -1.38 7.82
CA ASP A 109 -6.71 -0.92 8.62
C ASP A 109 -6.59 0.62 8.64
N THR A 110 -7.47 1.33 7.92
CA THR A 110 -7.33 2.78 7.68
C THR A 110 -7.29 3.61 8.95
N PRO A 111 -8.21 3.49 9.92
CA PRO A 111 -8.21 4.35 11.10
C PRO A 111 -6.92 4.23 11.91
N ASP A 112 -6.44 3.02 12.15
CA ASP A 112 -5.23 2.77 12.92
C ASP A 112 -3.97 3.19 12.16
N SER A 113 -3.91 2.91 10.86
CA SER A 113 -2.77 3.29 10.02
C SER A 113 -2.65 4.80 9.89
N LEU A 114 -3.74 5.52 9.65
CA LEU A 114 -3.71 6.98 9.56
C LEU A 114 -3.36 7.62 10.91
N ARG A 115 -3.84 7.08 12.03
CA ARG A 115 -3.46 7.53 13.38
C ARG A 115 -1.95 7.40 13.62
N VAL A 116 -1.34 6.34 13.13
CA VAL A 116 0.12 6.12 13.25
C VAL A 116 0.91 7.01 12.29
N LEU A 117 0.40 7.25 11.08
CA LEU A 117 1.09 8.01 10.05
C LEU A 117 0.92 9.52 10.18
N ALA A 118 -0.24 10.00 10.65
CA ALA A 118 -0.55 11.42 10.76
C ALA A 118 0.54 12.26 11.45
N PRO A 119 1.18 11.81 12.56
CA PRO A 119 2.22 12.60 13.22
C PRO A 119 3.49 12.83 12.40
N TYR A 120 3.66 12.16 11.26
CA TYR A 120 4.81 12.33 10.38
C TYR A 120 4.59 13.38 9.30
N PHE A 121 3.35 13.79 9.05
CA PHE A 121 2.98 14.77 8.03
C PHE A 121 2.44 16.04 8.68
N GLU A 122 2.59 17.19 8.00
CA GLU A 122 2.02 18.46 8.42
C GLU A 122 0.49 18.37 8.49
N ARG A 123 -0.11 17.75 7.50
CA ARG A 123 -1.54 17.45 7.45
C ARG A 123 -1.85 16.27 6.53
N LEU A 124 -3.00 15.65 6.76
CA LEU A 124 -3.56 14.67 5.86
C LEU A 124 -4.69 15.31 5.03
N GLY A 125 -4.75 14.95 3.75
CA GLY A 125 -5.84 15.31 2.85
C GLY A 125 -7.09 14.46 3.06
N PRO A 126 -8.12 14.67 2.24
CA PRO A 126 -9.28 13.80 2.22
C PRO A 126 -8.87 12.38 1.77
N SER A 127 -9.60 11.40 2.26
CA SER A 127 -9.42 10.00 1.88
C SER A 127 -10.32 9.65 0.70
N GLU A 128 -9.81 8.87 -0.24
CA GLU A 128 -10.52 8.31 -1.39
C GLU A 128 -10.49 6.79 -1.29
N GLU A 129 -11.63 6.14 -1.48
CA GLU A 129 -11.74 4.68 -1.46
C GLU A 129 -11.73 4.13 -2.87
N ILE A 130 -10.78 3.25 -3.17
CA ILE A 130 -10.61 2.64 -4.49
C ILE A 130 -10.85 1.13 -4.36
N PRO A 131 -11.80 0.57 -5.12
CA PRO A 131 -11.96 -0.86 -5.17
C PRO A 131 -10.79 -1.50 -5.92
N VAL A 132 -10.23 -2.55 -5.36
CA VAL A 132 -9.24 -3.42 -6.00
C VAL A 132 -9.80 -4.83 -6.08
N GLY A 133 -9.57 -5.51 -7.17
CA GLY A 133 -10.24 -6.77 -7.40
C GLY A 133 -9.45 -7.73 -8.27
N ARG A 134 -10.13 -8.78 -8.68
CA ARG A 134 -9.62 -9.82 -9.56
C ARG A 134 -10.63 -10.05 -10.68
N GLY A 135 -10.19 -9.80 -11.92
CA GLY A 135 -11.11 -9.79 -13.06
C GLY A 135 -12.23 -8.77 -12.84
N ASP A 136 -13.48 -9.17 -13.04
CA ASP A 136 -14.66 -8.30 -12.91
C ASP A 136 -15.16 -8.15 -11.46
N ARG A 137 -14.43 -8.70 -10.47
CA ARG A 137 -14.85 -8.69 -9.06
C ARG A 137 -14.00 -7.72 -8.25
N SER A 138 -14.67 -6.78 -7.60
CA SER A 138 -14.09 -5.93 -6.55
C SER A 138 -14.25 -6.64 -5.21
N GLU A 139 -13.15 -7.12 -4.63
CA GLU A 139 -13.17 -7.92 -3.39
C GLU A 139 -12.52 -7.20 -2.21
N GLN A 140 -11.78 -6.15 -2.46
CA GLN A 140 -11.11 -5.36 -1.43
C GLN A 140 -11.21 -3.87 -1.75
N VAL A 141 -11.26 -3.04 -0.73
CA VAL A 141 -11.19 -1.59 -0.86
C VAL A 141 -9.88 -1.11 -0.24
N VAL A 142 -9.22 -0.21 -0.95
CA VAL A 142 -8.01 0.46 -0.50
C VAL A 142 -8.33 1.94 -0.32
N THR A 143 -7.87 2.51 0.77
CA THR A 143 -7.98 3.94 1.04
C THR A 143 -6.69 4.63 0.62
N LEU A 144 -6.84 5.68 -0.17
CA LEU A 144 -5.78 6.60 -0.56
C LEU A 144 -5.95 7.92 0.18
N THR A 145 -4.87 8.40 0.79
CA THR A 145 -4.87 9.68 1.50
C THR A 145 -3.59 10.43 1.20
N ARG A 146 -3.66 11.69 0.80
CA ARG A 146 -2.47 12.49 0.60
C ARG A 146 -1.91 12.96 1.93
N GLY A 147 -0.65 12.65 2.21
CA GLY A 147 0.13 13.23 3.30
C GLY A 147 0.93 14.41 2.75
N TYR A 148 0.71 15.61 3.29
CA TYR A 148 1.41 16.82 2.88
C TYR A 148 2.61 17.06 3.78
N THR A 149 3.74 17.37 3.19
CA THR A 149 4.98 17.77 3.86
C THR A 149 5.42 16.77 4.93
N LEU A 150 6.30 15.85 4.59
CA LEU A 150 6.88 14.94 5.58
C LEU A 150 7.74 15.73 6.57
N LEU A 151 7.33 15.82 7.85
CA LEU A 151 7.96 16.63 8.88
C LEU A 151 9.16 15.96 9.55
N ARG A 152 9.13 14.63 9.65
CA ARG A 152 10.15 13.85 10.35
C ARG A 152 10.30 12.46 9.76
N PRO A 153 11.51 11.87 9.82
CA PRO A 153 11.73 10.53 9.30
C PRO A 153 11.04 9.48 10.16
N TYR A 154 10.61 8.38 9.54
CA TYR A 154 10.15 7.21 10.26
C TYR A 154 11.36 6.43 10.83
N PRO A 155 11.35 6.05 12.12
CA PRO A 155 12.47 5.35 12.74
C PRO A 155 12.51 3.89 12.24
N LEU A 156 13.35 3.62 11.25
CA LEU A 156 13.56 2.27 10.74
C LEU A 156 14.51 1.49 11.65
N ARG A 157 14.18 0.24 11.97
CA ARG A 157 15.02 -0.66 12.77
C ARG A 157 16.32 -1.05 12.07
N TYR A 158 16.31 -1.10 10.74
CA TYR A 158 17.41 -1.53 9.89
C TYR A 158 17.89 -0.34 9.05
N GLY A 159 19.17 -0.23 8.82
CA GLY A 159 19.76 0.83 7.99
C GLY A 159 20.25 2.06 8.73
N ASN A 160 19.80 2.32 9.96
CA ASN A 160 20.29 3.48 10.75
C ASN A 160 21.47 3.13 11.69
N GLY A 161 21.91 1.89 11.73
CA GLY A 161 22.95 1.42 12.64
C GLY A 161 24.39 1.61 12.18
N ALA A 162 24.59 2.06 10.95
CA ALA A 162 25.94 2.17 10.38
C ALA A 162 26.49 3.61 10.26
N ALA A 163 25.70 4.62 10.67
CA ALA A 163 26.11 6.02 10.46
C ALA A 163 26.34 6.80 11.76
N THR A 164 26.49 6.12 12.89
CA THR A 164 26.94 6.77 14.15
C THR A 164 28.07 5.97 14.77
N ARG A 165 29.25 6.12 14.20
CA ARG A 165 30.55 6.06 14.87
C ARG A 165 31.44 7.18 14.36
#